data_f4ae7a408d50da6f57cda15104ad7177
#
_entry.id   f4ae7a408d50da6f57cda15104ad7177
#
_cell.length_a   1.000
_cell.length_b   1.000
_cell.length_c   1.000
_cell.angle_alpha   90.00
_cell.angle_beta   90.00
_cell.angle_gamma   90.00
#
_symmetry.space_group_name_H-M   'P 1'
#
loop_
_entity.id
_entity.type
_entity.pdbx_description
1 polymer ?
#
loop_
_entity_poly.entity_id
_entity_poly.type
_entity_poly.pdbx_seq_one_letter_code
_entity_poly.pdbx_strand_id
1 'polypeptide(L)'
;IYYTEQLLKKFPKSERFGLCTQIKNCTYNGMKNIILAYKKFDKSEKLAALTNLDVNLKMLKILVRISKRNKYINNNNYCAWVKKLTNINNLMLGWFSKCAKV
;
A
#
# COMPACT_ATOMS: atom_id res chain seq x y z
N ILE A 1 1.44 -7.59 -4.03
CA ILE A 1 2.77 -7.93 -3.54
C ILE A 1 3.69 -8.42 -4.64
N TYR A 2 3.27 -9.40 -5.43
CA TYR A 2 4.09 -9.89 -6.53
C TYR A 2 4.46 -8.79 -7.51
N TYR A 3 3.50 -7.93 -7.85
CA TYR A 3 3.74 -6.83 -8.78
C TYR A 3 4.76 -5.85 -8.21
N THR A 4 4.61 -5.50 -6.93
CA THR A 4 5.54 -4.61 -6.25
C THR A 4 6.95 -5.21 -6.23
N GLU A 5 7.07 -6.48 -5.87
CA GLU A 5 8.38 -7.15 -5.84
C GLU A 5 9.04 -7.19 -7.21
N GLN A 6 8.26 -7.44 -8.27
CA GLN A 6 8.78 -7.44 -9.63
C GLN A 6 9.29 -6.06 -10.04
N LEU A 7 8.55 -5.00 -9.70
CA LEU A 7 8.97 -3.64 -10.02
C LEU A 7 10.22 -3.22 -9.26
N LEU A 8 10.35 -3.63 -8.00
CA LEU A 8 11.51 -3.25 -7.20
C LEU A 8 12.80 -3.80 -7.76
N LYS A 9 12.76 -4.91 -8.49
CA LYS A 9 13.93 -5.47 -9.16
C LYS A 9 14.47 -4.57 -10.25
N LYS A 10 13.64 -3.66 -10.79
CA LYS A 10 14.04 -2.71 -11.84
C LYS A 10 14.68 -1.45 -11.28
N PHE A 11 14.64 -1.26 -9.96
CA PHE A 11 15.20 -0.08 -9.32
C PHE A 11 16.73 -0.17 -9.28
N PRO A 12 17.44 1.00 -9.30
CA PRO A 12 18.88 1.00 -9.17
C PRO A 12 19.34 0.38 -7.86
N LYS A 13 20.52 -0.23 -7.87
CA LYS A 13 21.08 -0.82 -6.64
C LYS A 13 21.27 0.21 -5.54
N SER A 14 21.48 1.48 -5.90
CA SER A 14 21.62 2.57 -4.93
C SER A 14 20.37 2.78 -4.09
N GLU A 15 19.19 2.33 -4.57
CA GLU A 15 17.93 2.49 -3.86
C GLU A 15 17.55 1.26 -3.03
N ARG A 16 18.40 0.23 -3.01
CA ARG A 16 18.09 -1.02 -2.29
C ARG A 16 17.77 -0.77 -0.81
N PHE A 17 18.53 0.09 -0.15
CA PHE A 17 18.33 0.41 1.27
C PHE A 17 17.58 1.73 1.49
N GLY A 18 17.16 2.37 0.42
CA GLY A 18 16.39 3.61 0.47
C GLY A 18 14.95 3.35 0.07
N LEU A 19 14.59 3.78 -1.15
CA LEU A 19 13.21 3.74 -1.64
C LEU A 19 12.65 2.32 -1.66
N CYS A 20 13.43 1.32 -2.10
CA CYS A 20 12.97 -0.07 -2.13
C CYS A 20 12.59 -0.58 -0.75
N THR A 21 13.41 -0.30 0.26
CA THR A 21 13.14 -0.70 1.64
C THR A 21 11.86 -0.05 2.16
N GLN A 22 11.67 1.24 1.88
CA GLN A 22 10.49 1.95 2.31
C GLN A 22 9.21 1.40 1.67
N ILE A 23 9.26 1.10 0.36
CA ILE A 23 8.13 0.51 -0.35
C ILE A 23 7.80 -0.87 0.23
N LYS A 24 8.80 -1.71 0.45
CA LYS A 24 8.60 -3.03 1.05
C LYS A 24 7.97 -2.92 2.43
N ASN A 25 8.49 -2.06 3.27
CA ASN A 25 7.98 -1.89 4.63
C ASN A 25 6.53 -1.43 4.62
N CYS A 26 6.19 -0.45 3.78
CA CYS A 26 4.80 0.00 3.64
C CYS A 26 3.89 -1.11 3.15
N THR A 27 4.34 -1.92 2.19
CA THR A 27 3.55 -3.00 1.64
C THR A 27 3.28 -4.07 2.70
N TYR A 28 4.31 -4.50 3.42
CA TYR A 28 4.14 -5.51 4.47
C TYR A 28 3.32 -4.99 5.65
N ASN A 29 3.52 -3.74 6.04
CA ASN A 29 2.70 -3.13 7.09
C ASN A 29 1.24 -3.02 6.66
N GLY A 30 0.99 -2.70 5.40
CA GLY A 30 -0.37 -2.67 4.86
C GLY A 30 -1.02 -4.04 4.95
N MET A 31 -0.32 -5.10 4.55
CA MET A 31 -0.81 -6.47 4.68
C MET A 31 -1.10 -6.86 6.12
N LYS A 32 -0.19 -6.50 7.03
CA LYS A 32 -0.38 -6.77 8.45
C LYS A 32 -1.66 -6.10 8.95
N ASN A 33 -1.91 -4.86 8.55
CA ASN A 33 -3.10 -4.14 8.96
C ASN A 33 -4.38 -4.75 8.38
N ILE A 34 -4.34 -5.27 7.15
CA ILE A 34 -5.46 -6.00 6.56
C ILE A 34 -5.79 -7.23 7.42
N ILE A 35 -4.78 -8.00 7.78
CA ILE A 35 -4.96 -9.20 8.61
C ILE A 35 -5.53 -8.82 9.98
N LEU A 36 -4.99 -7.77 10.60
CA LEU A 36 -5.47 -7.31 11.90
C LEU A 36 -6.93 -6.88 11.83
N ALA A 37 -7.31 -6.11 10.81
CA ALA A 37 -8.69 -5.68 10.63
C ALA A 37 -9.63 -6.88 10.44
N TYR A 38 -9.16 -7.92 9.76
CA TYR A 38 -9.94 -9.12 9.53
C TYR A 38 -10.12 -9.95 10.81
N LYS A 39 -9.06 -10.07 11.62
CA LYS A 39 -9.06 -10.94 12.80
C LYS A 39 -9.62 -10.31 14.07
N LYS A 40 -9.61 -8.99 14.18
CA LYS A 40 -10.09 -8.32 15.38
C LYS A 40 -11.61 -8.30 15.42
N PHE A 41 -12.19 -8.59 16.57
CA PHE A 41 -13.63 -8.54 16.78
C PHE A 41 -14.10 -7.18 17.30
N ASP A 42 -13.25 -6.49 18.05
CA ASP A 42 -13.58 -5.18 18.57
C ASP A 42 -13.61 -4.15 17.44
N LYS A 43 -14.70 -3.41 17.36
CA LYS A 43 -14.90 -2.37 16.35
C LYS A 43 -13.80 -1.31 16.40
N SER A 44 -13.42 -0.90 17.61
CA SER A 44 -12.38 0.11 17.81
C SER A 44 -11.03 -0.36 17.26
N GLU A 45 -10.66 -1.62 17.51
CA GLU A 45 -9.42 -2.20 17.01
C GLU A 45 -9.44 -2.36 15.50
N LYS A 46 -10.60 -2.74 14.92
CA LYS A 46 -10.76 -2.83 13.46
C LYS A 46 -10.59 -1.47 12.82
N LEU A 47 -11.21 -0.44 13.38
CA LEU A 47 -11.08 0.92 12.85
C LEU A 47 -9.65 1.43 12.94
N ALA A 48 -8.95 1.11 14.03
CA ALA A 48 -7.54 1.47 14.18
C ALA A 48 -6.67 0.81 13.10
N ALA A 49 -6.89 -0.48 12.84
CA ALA A 49 -6.15 -1.20 11.80
C ALA A 49 -6.45 -0.64 10.40
N LEU A 50 -7.72 -0.30 10.13
CA LEU A 50 -8.10 0.28 8.85
C LEU A 50 -7.53 1.68 8.68
N THR A 51 -7.45 2.47 9.75
CA THR A 51 -6.81 3.79 9.71
C THR A 51 -5.32 3.66 9.38
N ASN A 52 -4.65 2.70 9.99
CA ASN A 52 -3.24 2.43 9.69
C ASN A 52 -3.06 1.97 8.24
N LEU A 53 -3.98 1.16 7.72
CA LEU A 53 -3.96 0.75 6.33
C LEU A 53 -4.13 1.94 5.40
N ASP A 54 -5.02 2.87 5.72
CA ASP A 54 -5.22 4.09 4.94
C ASP A 54 -3.92 4.89 4.85
N VAL A 55 -3.22 5.06 5.96
CA VAL A 55 -1.93 5.74 5.99
C VAL A 55 -0.90 5.01 5.12
N ASN A 56 -0.85 3.67 5.21
CA ASN A 56 0.06 2.86 4.39
C ASN A 56 -0.22 3.06 2.90
N LEU A 57 -1.49 3.09 2.49
CA LEU A 57 -1.86 3.28 1.08
C LEU A 57 -1.51 4.68 0.58
N LYS A 58 -1.73 5.71 1.40
CA LYS A 58 -1.35 7.08 1.04
C LYS A 58 0.16 7.20 0.88
N MET A 59 0.92 6.59 1.80
CA MET A 59 2.37 6.59 1.75
C MET A 59 2.89 5.85 0.51
N LEU A 60 2.29 4.70 0.19
CA LEU A 60 2.65 3.95 -1.02
C LEU A 60 2.42 4.77 -2.28
N LYS A 61 1.32 5.50 -2.36
CA LYS A 61 1.06 6.37 -3.52
C LYS A 61 2.13 7.43 -3.69
N ILE A 62 2.60 8.00 -2.58
CA ILE A 62 3.69 8.98 -2.61
C ILE A 62 4.98 8.33 -3.10
N LEU A 63 5.32 7.16 -2.56
CA LEU A 63 6.54 6.44 -2.93
C LEU A 63 6.51 6.00 -4.39
N VAL A 64 5.37 5.58 -4.90
CA VAL A 64 5.18 5.21 -6.31
C VAL A 64 5.36 6.43 -7.20
N ARG A 65 4.86 7.59 -6.79
CA ARG A 65 5.02 8.83 -7.54
C ARG A 65 6.49 9.25 -7.62
N ILE A 66 7.22 9.11 -6.51
CA ILE A 66 8.66 9.38 -6.47
C ILE A 66 9.40 8.45 -7.43
N SER A 67 9.01 7.16 -7.46
CA SER A 67 9.61 6.16 -8.34
C SER A 67 9.43 6.54 -9.81
N LYS A 68 8.25 7.04 -10.18
CA LYS A 68 7.98 7.51 -11.54
C LYS A 68 8.81 8.76 -11.86
N ARG A 69 8.84 9.72 -10.93
CA ARG A 69 9.61 10.96 -11.09
C ARG A 69 11.07 10.68 -11.36
N ASN A 70 11.64 9.70 -10.64
CA ASN A 70 13.03 9.32 -10.79
C ASN A 70 13.26 8.37 -11.97
N LYS A 71 12.22 8.06 -12.74
CA LYS A 71 12.28 7.21 -13.93
C LYS A 71 12.70 5.76 -13.63
N TYR A 72 12.48 5.29 -12.41
CA TYR A 72 12.74 3.90 -12.04
C TYR A 72 11.69 2.96 -12.61
N ILE A 73 10.51 3.47 -12.91
CA ILE A 73 9.41 2.74 -13.54
C ILE A 73 8.89 3.56 -14.72
N ASN A 74 8.35 2.88 -15.73
CA ASN A 74 7.75 3.56 -16.88
C ASN A 74 6.31 3.95 -16.58
N ASN A 75 5.69 4.69 -17.52
CA ASN A 75 4.33 5.15 -17.34
C ASN A 75 3.31 4.01 -17.23
N ASN A 76 3.51 2.93 -18.00
CA ASN A 76 2.62 1.77 -17.94
C ASN A 76 2.69 1.09 -16.58
N ASN A 77 3.90 0.91 -16.04
CA ASN A 77 4.09 0.35 -14.70
C ASN A 77 3.44 1.24 -13.65
N TYR A 78 3.61 2.55 -13.76
CA TYR A 78 3.01 3.52 -12.85
C TYR A 78 1.49 3.41 -12.82
N CYS A 79 0.86 3.44 -14.01
CA CYS A 79 -0.59 3.37 -14.12
C CYS A 79 -1.14 2.06 -13.57
N ALA A 80 -0.50 0.94 -13.86
CA ALA A 80 -0.92 -0.36 -13.37
C ALA A 80 -0.81 -0.45 -11.84
N TRP A 81 0.28 0.08 -11.29
CA TRP A 81 0.50 0.07 -9.85
C TRP A 81 -0.52 0.94 -9.11
N VAL A 82 -0.74 2.16 -9.62
CA VAL A 82 -1.73 3.07 -9.04
C VAL A 82 -3.14 2.45 -9.10
N LYS A 83 -3.47 1.79 -10.20
CA LYS A 83 -4.77 1.12 -10.34
C LYS A 83 -4.96 0.05 -9.27
N LYS A 84 -3.93 -0.77 -9.01
CA LYS A 84 -3.97 -1.79 -7.97
C LYS A 84 -4.15 -1.18 -6.58
N LEU A 85 -3.44 -0.10 -6.30
CA LEU A 85 -3.57 0.61 -5.03
C LEU A 85 -4.95 1.24 -4.87
N THR A 86 -5.49 1.79 -5.95
CA THR A 86 -6.84 2.37 -5.95
C THR A 86 -7.90 1.29 -5.66
N ASN A 87 -7.76 0.11 -6.25
CA ASN A 87 -8.68 -1.01 -6.00
C ASN A 87 -8.66 -1.40 -4.52
N ILE A 88 -7.48 -1.49 -3.93
CA ILE A 88 -7.35 -1.81 -2.50
C ILE A 88 -7.98 -0.70 -1.65
N ASN A 89 -7.74 0.55 -2.01
CA ASN A 89 -8.32 1.70 -1.31
C ASN A 89 -9.85 1.65 -1.34
N ASN A 90 -10.44 1.31 -2.48
CA ASN A 90 -11.90 1.22 -2.61
C ASN A 90 -12.47 0.09 -1.73
N LEU A 91 -11.80 -1.05 -1.68
CA LEU A 91 -12.19 -2.14 -0.80
C LEU A 91 -12.11 -1.72 0.67
N MET A 92 -11.05 -1.00 1.04
CA MET A 92 -10.86 -0.48 2.39
C MET A 92 -11.98 0.49 2.76
N LEU A 93 -12.36 1.40 1.86
CA LEU A 93 -13.44 2.35 2.11
C LEU A 93 -14.77 1.64 2.34
N GLY A 94 -15.05 0.59 1.58
CA GLY A 94 -16.23 -0.25 1.79
C GLY A 94 -16.22 -0.90 3.17
N TRP A 95 -15.06 -1.35 3.61
CA TRP A 95 -14.88 -1.97 4.92
C TRP A 95 -15.10 -0.95 6.05
N PHE A 96 -14.53 0.26 5.92
CA PHE A 96 -14.80 1.35 6.86
C PHE A 96 -16.28 1.64 6.97
N SER A 97 -16.98 1.72 5.85
CA SER A 97 -18.40 1.98 5.81
C SER A 97 -19.18 0.93 6.60
N LYS A 98 -18.86 -0.34 6.44
CA LYS A 98 -19.49 -1.43 7.19
C LYS A 98 -19.23 -1.31 8.69
N CYS A 99 -18.02 -1.01 9.08
CA CYS A 99 -17.66 -0.86 10.50
C CYS A 99 -18.34 0.34 11.13
N ALA A 100 -18.49 1.44 10.38
CA ALA A 100 -19.12 2.66 10.89
C ALA A 100 -20.62 2.51 11.10
N LYS A 101 -21.28 1.63 10.34
CA LYS A 101 -22.74 1.43 10.44
C LYS A 101 -23.17 0.54 11.62
N VAL A 102 -22.23 -0.17 12.19
CA VAL A 102 -22.50 -1.05 13.32
C VAL A 102 -22.21 -0.34 14.62
#